data_c7b6f29158411688f340c247ddf90a13
#
_entry.id   c7b6f29158411688f340c247ddf90a13
#
_cell.length_a   1.000
_cell.length_b   1.000
_cell.length_c   1.000
_cell.angle_alpha   90.00
_cell.angle_beta   90.00
_cell.angle_gamma   90.00
#
_symmetry.space_group_name_H-M   'P 1'
#
loop_
_entity.id
_entity.type
_entity.pdbx_description
1 polymer ?
#
loop_
_entity_poly.entity_id
_entity_poly.type
_entity_poly.pdbx_seq_one_letter_code
_entity_poly.pdbx_strand_id
1 'polypeptide(L)'
;MLFRSVIVSIGYVLNGRAAAKYGIPFAMQIRDTFGVKGAIVPAMIRGLIAGFVFFGLTTISSAQALDIVFDRIFPGYLQLGGGTTLLGLAIPTAISYLIMAVITVVLYLAGQKFIDKFSNWASPAVWVLMVIGLFLAVSNAGGLGNVLSYHPVPSTPVTVVGFITCVSMLVSNWAGPIVNIGDLTRNAKSTSDPVRGFPIGMLVSYLLFAAVTIGFMASLSAVSGGAIDVNKPTIFVDAINSIGNPFVVILLILAMNVGATAFVVFGNMLPSGLQLTAQFPKLFSVKTGGLVAAVVGTLILPWQFVQNTTMLYLFYSFIGSMFGPIAGIMLASYYFERRQQLDLDTIYAEPGTDGGHPGGVNWRAVGVLIVSFVITMAGKALPGVALLATINSWAFFCGLAIGFVGYLLVGTRRRA
;
A
#
# COMPACT_ATOMS: atom_id res chain seq x y z
N MET A 1 -10.18 0.55 11.63
CA MET A 1 -8.73 0.27 11.73
C MET A 1 -8.45 -1.17 12.20
N LEU A 2 -8.95 -1.61 13.36
CA LEU A 2 -8.68 -2.95 13.92
C LEU A 2 -9.05 -4.09 12.98
N PHE A 3 -10.30 -4.15 12.48
CA PHE A 3 -10.74 -5.20 11.56
C PHE A 3 -9.86 -5.32 10.33
N ARG A 4 -9.48 -4.19 9.71
CA ARG A 4 -8.54 -4.19 8.61
C ARG A 4 -7.20 -4.82 8.99
N SER A 5 -6.63 -4.43 10.15
CA SER A 5 -5.33 -4.92 10.59
C SER A 5 -5.33 -6.43 10.84
N VAL A 6 -6.41 -6.97 11.41
CA VAL A 6 -6.59 -8.42 11.57
C VAL A 6 -6.63 -9.12 10.21
N ILE A 7 -7.43 -8.62 9.26
CA ILE A 7 -7.58 -9.22 7.93
C ILE A 7 -6.25 -9.18 7.17
N VAL A 8 -5.57 -8.03 7.18
CA VAL A 8 -4.26 -7.88 6.52
C VAL A 8 -3.22 -8.81 7.16
N SER A 9 -3.20 -8.92 8.50
CA SER A 9 -2.29 -9.84 9.20
C SER A 9 -2.52 -11.29 8.81
N ILE A 10 -3.78 -11.73 8.72
CA ILE A 10 -4.13 -13.07 8.24
C ILE A 10 -3.61 -13.27 6.82
N GLY A 11 -3.84 -12.30 5.92
CA GLY A 11 -3.32 -12.33 4.55
C GLY A 11 -1.79 -12.45 4.49
N TYR A 12 -1.09 -11.69 5.34
CA TYR A 12 0.38 -11.73 5.44
C TYR A 12 0.89 -13.09 5.92
N VAL A 13 0.27 -13.65 6.96
CA VAL A 13 0.65 -14.97 7.50
C VAL A 13 0.43 -16.05 6.44
N LEU A 14 -0.72 -16.04 5.79
CA LEU A 14 -1.07 -17.09 4.83
C LEU A 14 -0.22 -17.02 3.56
N ASN A 15 -0.10 -15.85 2.93
CA ASN A 15 0.69 -15.71 1.70
C ASN A 15 2.20 -15.71 1.94
N GLY A 16 2.65 -15.24 3.12
CA GLY A 16 4.07 -15.18 3.46
C GLY A 16 4.67 -16.53 3.86
N ARG A 17 3.84 -17.52 4.21
CA ARG A 17 4.31 -18.81 4.71
C ARG A 17 5.15 -19.59 3.72
N ALA A 18 4.75 -19.60 2.45
CA ALA A 18 5.49 -20.28 1.38
C ALA A 18 6.89 -19.65 1.20
N ALA A 19 6.94 -18.33 1.13
CA ALA A 19 8.19 -17.61 0.97
C ALA A 19 9.14 -17.78 2.17
N ALA A 20 8.62 -17.76 3.40
CA ALA A 20 9.41 -18.02 4.61
C ALA A 20 9.93 -19.46 4.66
N LYS A 21 9.17 -20.43 4.12
CA LYS A 21 9.59 -21.85 4.11
C LYS A 21 10.68 -22.12 3.08
N TYR A 22 10.60 -21.50 1.91
CA TYR A 22 11.45 -21.83 0.76
C TYR A 22 12.48 -20.74 0.41
N GLY A 23 12.47 -19.59 1.09
CA GLY A 23 13.39 -18.49 0.81
C GLY A 23 13.13 -17.77 -0.53
N ILE A 24 11.92 -17.87 -1.10
CA ILE A 24 11.60 -17.38 -2.45
C ILE A 24 10.83 -16.05 -2.43
N PRO A 25 11.12 -15.11 -3.36
CA PRO A 25 10.33 -13.89 -3.50
C PRO A 25 8.97 -14.17 -4.15
N PHE A 26 8.06 -13.21 -4.03
CA PHE A 26 6.73 -13.29 -4.64
C PHE A 26 6.78 -13.62 -6.14
N ALA A 27 7.68 -13.00 -6.89
CA ALA A 27 7.83 -13.22 -8.33
C ALA A 27 8.08 -14.69 -8.68
N MET A 28 8.76 -15.45 -7.81
CA MET A 28 8.97 -16.88 -7.96
C MET A 28 7.76 -17.68 -7.45
N GLN A 29 7.20 -17.27 -6.30
CA GLN A 29 6.03 -17.94 -5.74
C GLN A 29 4.85 -18.00 -6.71
N ILE A 30 4.58 -16.90 -7.43
CA ILE A 30 3.46 -16.87 -8.40
C ILE A 30 3.68 -17.74 -9.64
N ARG A 31 4.92 -18.11 -9.99
CA ARG A 31 5.20 -19.03 -11.09
C ARG A 31 4.63 -20.42 -10.82
N ASP A 32 4.63 -20.88 -9.58
CA ASP A 32 3.99 -22.15 -9.23
C ASP A 32 2.49 -22.15 -9.53
N THR A 33 1.83 -21.01 -9.29
CA THR A 33 0.38 -20.86 -9.43
C THR A 33 -0.06 -20.54 -10.86
N PHE A 34 0.65 -19.61 -11.54
CA PHE A 34 0.25 -19.09 -12.86
C PHE A 34 1.08 -19.67 -14.02
N GLY A 35 2.15 -20.41 -13.73
CA GLY A 35 3.14 -20.83 -14.72
C GLY A 35 4.21 -19.77 -14.97
N VAL A 36 5.33 -20.17 -15.55
CA VAL A 36 6.50 -19.29 -15.76
C VAL A 36 6.16 -18.04 -16.58
N LYS A 37 5.38 -18.20 -17.67
CA LYS A 37 4.94 -17.09 -18.52
C LYS A 37 3.67 -16.42 -17.97
N GLY A 38 2.72 -17.19 -17.43
CA GLY A 38 1.48 -16.65 -16.87
C GLY A 38 1.71 -15.75 -15.67
N ALA A 39 2.78 -15.97 -14.90
CA ALA A 39 3.17 -15.14 -13.76
C ALA A 39 3.54 -13.69 -14.14
N ILE A 40 3.83 -13.40 -15.42
CA ILE A 40 4.14 -12.04 -15.87
C ILE A 40 2.99 -11.08 -15.54
N VAL A 41 1.74 -11.49 -15.76
CA VAL A 41 0.57 -10.61 -15.55
C VAL A 41 0.45 -10.14 -14.09
N PRO A 42 0.31 -11.02 -13.07
CA PRO A 42 0.21 -10.58 -11.69
C PRO A 42 1.50 -9.87 -11.19
N ALA A 43 2.69 -10.28 -11.69
CA ALA A 43 3.94 -9.61 -11.36
C ALA A 43 3.95 -8.16 -11.87
N MET A 44 3.54 -7.93 -13.11
CA MET A 44 3.50 -6.58 -13.69
C MET A 44 2.44 -5.71 -13.04
N ILE A 45 1.26 -6.24 -12.72
CA ILE A 45 0.25 -5.50 -11.96
C ILE A 45 0.84 -5.02 -10.63
N ARG A 46 1.54 -5.87 -9.91
CA ARG A 46 2.15 -5.48 -8.62
C ARG A 46 3.35 -4.57 -8.79
N GLY A 47 4.27 -4.90 -9.68
CA GLY A 47 5.53 -4.17 -9.85
C GLY A 47 5.35 -2.83 -10.54
N LEU A 48 4.57 -2.79 -11.62
CA LEU A 48 4.40 -1.60 -12.42
C LEU A 48 3.23 -0.74 -11.91
N ILE A 49 1.99 -1.27 -11.98
CA ILE A 49 0.81 -0.47 -11.72
C ILE A 49 0.77 -0.02 -10.26
N ALA A 50 0.83 -0.97 -9.31
CA ALA A 50 0.76 -0.61 -7.91
C ALA A 50 2.04 0.11 -7.45
N GLY A 51 3.22 -0.38 -7.85
CA GLY A 51 4.50 0.21 -7.45
C GLY A 51 4.64 1.66 -7.91
N PHE A 52 4.33 1.96 -9.16
CA PHE A 52 4.46 3.30 -9.74
C PHE A 52 3.47 4.27 -9.13
N VAL A 53 2.18 3.90 -9.08
CA VAL A 53 1.14 4.80 -8.56
C VAL A 53 1.37 5.08 -7.07
N PHE A 54 1.66 4.07 -6.26
CA PHE A 54 1.89 4.30 -4.83
C PHE A 54 3.22 5.02 -4.54
N PHE A 55 4.26 4.86 -5.38
CA PHE A 55 5.43 5.72 -5.30
C PHE A 55 5.02 7.19 -5.41
N GLY A 56 4.29 7.52 -6.47
CA GLY A 56 3.86 8.89 -6.74
C GLY A 56 2.92 9.45 -5.68
N LEU A 57 1.89 8.69 -5.28
CA LEU A 57 0.91 9.11 -4.27
C LEU A 57 1.56 9.39 -2.91
N THR A 58 2.50 8.57 -2.48
CA THR A 58 3.18 8.78 -1.20
C THR A 58 4.16 9.95 -1.29
N THR A 59 4.88 10.07 -2.41
CA THR A 59 5.84 11.16 -2.63
C THR A 59 5.14 12.53 -2.67
N ILE A 60 3.97 12.65 -3.33
CA ILE A 60 3.23 13.92 -3.34
C ILE A 60 2.69 14.30 -1.96
N SER A 61 2.20 13.34 -1.18
CA SER A 61 1.76 13.60 0.19
C SER A 61 2.93 14.06 1.08
N SER A 62 4.10 13.46 0.90
CA SER A 62 5.34 13.88 1.59
C SER A 62 5.81 15.27 1.15
N ALA A 63 5.65 15.60 -0.13
CA ALA A 63 5.98 16.93 -0.66
C ALA A 63 5.08 18.02 -0.08
N GLN A 64 3.77 17.79 -0.03
CA GLN A 64 2.81 18.72 0.59
C GLN A 64 3.10 18.96 2.09
N ALA A 65 3.59 17.93 2.79
CA ALA A 65 4.05 18.09 4.15
C ALA A 65 5.36 18.92 4.22
N LEU A 66 6.31 18.67 3.30
CA LEU A 66 7.56 19.40 3.21
C LEU A 66 7.35 20.87 2.86
N ASP A 67 6.32 21.23 2.11
CA ASP A 67 5.93 22.62 1.81
C ASP A 67 5.75 23.43 3.10
N ILE A 68 5.12 22.84 4.12
CA ILE A 68 4.93 23.51 5.42
C ILE A 68 6.26 23.73 6.14
N VAL A 69 7.17 22.76 6.06
CA VAL A 69 8.51 22.89 6.63
C VAL A 69 9.24 24.06 5.97
N PHE A 70 9.23 24.11 4.64
CA PHE A 70 9.89 25.18 3.91
C PHE A 70 9.26 26.54 4.15
N ASP A 71 7.94 26.64 4.23
CA ASP A 71 7.29 27.92 4.52
C ASP A 71 7.58 28.43 5.95
N ARG A 72 7.81 27.50 6.90
CA ARG A 72 8.25 27.85 8.26
C ARG A 72 9.71 28.32 8.32
N ILE A 73 10.59 27.79 7.48
CA ILE A 73 12.02 28.17 7.43
C ILE A 73 12.21 29.39 6.54
N PHE A 74 11.49 29.45 5.43
CA PHE A 74 11.54 30.51 4.41
C PHE A 74 10.14 31.08 4.22
N PRO A 75 9.73 32.08 5.04
CA PRO A 75 8.39 32.66 4.94
C PRO A 75 8.09 33.18 3.54
N GLY A 76 6.95 32.76 2.98
CA GLY A 76 6.57 33.06 1.60
C GLY A 76 6.93 31.98 0.59
N TYR A 77 7.51 30.85 1.02
CA TYR A 77 7.78 29.70 0.14
C TYR A 77 6.54 29.25 -0.65
N LEU A 78 5.38 29.17 -0.01
CA LEU A 78 4.12 28.79 -0.65
C LEU A 78 3.63 29.79 -1.72
N GLN A 79 4.17 31.01 -1.73
CA GLN A 79 3.82 32.06 -2.70
C GLN A 79 4.76 32.05 -3.93
N LEU A 80 5.78 31.18 -3.94
CA LEU A 80 6.70 31.06 -5.07
C LEU A 80 5.92 30.74 -6.36
N GLY A 81 6.29 31.46 -7.42
CA GLY A 81 5.63 31.31 -8.73
C GLY A 81 4.32 32.07 -8.88
N GLY A 82 3.87 32.85 -7.86
CA GLY A 82 2.70 33.74 -7.99
C GLY A 82 1.40 33.04 -8.44
N GLY A 83 1.19 31.79 -8.01
CA GLY A 83 0.05 30.97 -8.41
C GLY A 83 0.24 30.17 -9.72
N THR A 84 1.43 30.29 -10.35
CA THR A 84 1.76 29.46 -11.53
C THR A 84 1.85 27.99 -11.16
N THR A 85 1.40 27.12 -12.06
CA THR A 85 1.46 25.66 -11.88
C THR A 85 2.31 25.00 -12.97
N LEU A 86 3.04 23.95 -12.60
CA LEU A 86 3.75 23.06 -13.51
C LEU A 86 2.95 21.76 -13.61
N LEU A 87 2.36 21.47 -14.77
CA LEU A 87 1.52 20.29 -15.01
C LEU A 87 0.37 20.13 -13.99
N GLY A 88 -0.20 21.25 -13.51
CA GLY A 88 -1.26 21.26 -12.50
C GLY A 88 -0.79 21.17 -11.05
N LEU A 89 0.52 21.23 -10.81
CA LEU A 89 1.12 21.26 -9.47
C LEU A 89 1.71 22.65 -9.19
N ALA A 90 1.39 23.24 -8.04
CA ALA A 90 1.97 24.52 -7.64
C ALA A 90 3.50 24.45 -7.61
N ILE A 91 4.19 25.53 -8.02
CA ILE A 91 5.66 25.57 -8.10
C ILE A 91 6.34 25.14 -6.80
N PRO A 92 5.96 25.62 -5.59
CA PRO A 92 6.59 25.17 -4.34
C PRO A 92 6.43 23.66 -4.15
N THR A 93 5.23 23.13 -4.36
CA THR A 93 4.98 21.69 -4.22
C THR A 93 5.73 20.86 -5.27
N ALA A 94 5.93 21.37 -6.47
CA ALA A 94 6.75 20.72 -7.49
C ALA A 94 8.23 20.62 -7.06
N ILE A 95 8.76 21.67 -6.44
CA ILE A 95 10.13 21.69 -5.89
C ILE A 95 10.22 20.65 -4.74
N SER A 96 9.30 20.69 -3.79
CA SER A 96 9.25 19.75 -2.67
C SER A 96 9.08 18.30 -3.14
N TYR A 97 8.28 18.07 -4.21
CA TYR A 97 8.13 16.76 -4.82
C TYR A 97 9.44 16.21 -5.39
N LEU A 98 10.16 17.03 -6.14
CA LEU A 98 11.46 16.62 -6.69
C LEU A 98 12.46 16.31 -5.58
N ILE A 99 12.51 17.13 -4.53
CA ILE A 99 13.38 16.91 -3.38
C ILE A 99 13.04 15.56 -2.71
N MET A 100 11.77 15.29 -2.43
CA MET A 100 11.34 14.02 -1.82
C MET A 100 11.60 12.82 -2.73
N ALA A 101 11.37 12.96 -4.04
CA ALA A 101 11.69 11.92 -5.02
C ALA A 101 13.18 11.60 -5.04
N VAL A 102 14.03 12.61 -5.06
CA VAL A 102 15.50 12.46 -5.02
C VAL A 102 15.95 11.80 -3.71
N ILE A 103 15.46 12.26 -2.55
CA ILE A 103 15.77 11.64 -1.24
C ILE A 103 15.39 10.17 -1.25
N THR A 104 14.20 9.82 -1.75
CA THR A 104 13.71 8.45 -1.83
C THR A 104 14.59 7.59 -2.73
N VAL A 105 14.98 8.10 -3.89
CA VAL A 105 15.87 7.40 -4.83
C VAL A 105 17.26 7.20 -4.22
N VAL A 106 17.84 8.20 -3.58
CA VAL A 106 19.15 8.11 -2.92
C VAL A 106 19.10 7.05 -1.81
N LEU A 107 18.06 7.05 -0.99
CA LEU A 107 17.87 6.04 0.05
C LEU A 107 17.76 4.63 -0.54
N TYR A 108 17.01 4.47 -1.63
CA TYR A 108 16.90 3.18 -2.32
C TYR A 108 18.25 2.69 -2.86
N LEU A 109 19.03 3.58 -3.48
CA LEU A 109 20.35 3.25 -4.03
C LEU A 109 21.40 2.95 -2.96
N ALA A 110 21.24 3.46 -1.73
CA ALA A 110 22.10 3.13 -0.60
C ALA A 110 22.07 1.63 -0.24
N GLY A 111 21.04 0.93 -0.67
CA GLY A 111 20.93 -0.53 -0.63
C GLY A 111 20.32 -1.08 0.66
N GLN A 112 19.92 -2.36 0.59
CA GLN A 112 19.11 -3.04 1.61
C GLN A 112 19.69 -2.93 3.03
N LYS A 113 21.01 -3.17 3.18
CA LYS A 113 21.66 -3.12 4.50
C LYS A 113 21.58 -1.75 5.18
N PHE A 114 21.72 -0.68 4.41
CA PHE A 114 21.58 0.67 4.91
C PHE A 114 20.13 0.96 5.31
N ILE A 115 19.20 0.58 4.46
CA ILE A 115 17.76 0.78 4.67
C ILE A 115 17.28 0.02 5.91
N ASP A 116 17.71 -1.22 6.11
CA ASP A 116 17.38 -2.03 7.30
C ASP A 116 17.89 -1.36 8.57
N LYS A 117 19.16 -0.93 8.58
CA LYS A 117 19.75 -0.23 9.70
C LYS A 117 19.05 1.10 9.98
N PHE A 118 18.76 1.86 8.95
CA PHE A 118 18.04 3.13 9.04
C PHE A 118 16.63 2.93 9.62
N SER A 119 15.86 1.96 9.10
CA SER A 119 14.50 1.69 9.55
C SER A 119 14.42 1.21 11.00
N ASN A 120 15.41 0.44 11.45
CA ASN A 120 15.46 -0.04 12.82
C ASN A 120 15.58 1.10 13.86
N TRP A 121 16.21 2.20 13.49
CA TRP A 121 16.32 3.39 14.34
C TRP A 121 15.22 4.41 14.07
N ALA A 122 14.90 4.64 12.80
CA ALA A 122 13.93 5.63 12.39
C ALA A 122 12.51 5.29 12.86
N SER A 123 12.10 4.01 12.76
CA SER A 123 10.72 3.64 13.12
C SER A 123 10.39 3.88 14.59
N PRO A 124 11.19 3.44 15.59
CA PRO A 124 10.93 3.80 16.98
C PRO A 124 10.97 5.32 17.24
N ALA A 125 11.95 6.01 16.64
CA ALA A 125 12.08 7.46 16.80
C ALA A 125 10.86 8.22 16.26
N VAL A 126 10.34 7.84 15.09
CA VAL A 126 9.10 8.41 14.54
C VAL A 126 7.93 8.22 15.49
N TRP A 127 7.75 7.02 16.05
CA TRP A 127 6.67 6.77 17.01
C TRP A 127 6.78 7.59 18.29
N VAL A 128 7.99 7.68 18.85
CA VAL A 128 8.22 8.52 20.04
C VAL A 128 7.86 9.98 19.75
N LEU A 129 8.33 10.51 18.61
CA LEU A 129 8.05 11.88 18.21
C LEU A 129 6.54 12.11 17.97
N MET A 130 5.85 11.17 17.32
CA MET A 130 4.40 11.28 17.10
C MET A 130 3.60 11.27 18.42
N VAL A 131 4.00 10.47 19.39
CA VAL A 131 3.35 10.46 20.73
C VAL A 131 3.63 11.76 21.49
N ILE A 132 4.86 12.28 21.43
CA ILE A 132 5.18 13.60 22.00
C ILE A 132 4.37 14.70 21.31
N GLY A 133 4.32 14.67 19.97
CA GLY A 133 3.52 15.62 19.19
C GLY A 133 2.05 15.56 19.53
N LEU A 134 1.49 14.38 19.72
CA LEU A 134 0.11 14.22 20.18
C LEU A 134 -0.11 14.85 21.55
N PHE A 135 0.80 14.61 22.50
CA PHE A 135 0.71 15.23 23.82
C PHE A 135 0.70 16.77 23.73
N LEU A 136 1.56 17.34 22.88
CA LEU A 136 1.60 18.79 22.66
C LEU A 136 0.33 19.30 21.96
N ALA A 137 -0.19 18.58 20.97
CA ALA A 137 -1.44 18.94 20.31
C ALA A 137 -2.64 18.92 21.27
N VAL A 138 -2.73 17.91 22.12
CA VAL A 138 -3.77 17.81 23.16
C VAL A 138 -3.62 18.94 24.19
N SER A 139 -2.40 19.26 24.60
CA SER A 139 -2.14 20.38 25.53
C SER A 139 -2.56 21.71 24.90
N ASN A 140 -2.22 21.95 23.64
CA ASN A 140 -2.60 23.17 22.91
C ASN A 140 -4.13 23.28 22.70
N ALA A 141 -4.82 22.16 22.61
CA ALA A 141 -6.29 22.09 22.51
C ALA A 141 -7.03 22.30 23.84
N GLY A 142 -6.32 22.70 24.91
CA GLY A 142 -6.91 22.89 26.23
C GLY A 142 -7.06 21.64 27.07
N GLY A 143 -6.34 20.57 26.71
CA GLY A 143 -6.25 19.34 27.48
C GLY A 143 -7.13 18.20 26.98
N LEU A 144 -6.95 17.05 27.61
CA LEU A 144 -7.61 15.79 27.22
C LEU A 144 -9.15 15.87 27.31
N GLY A 145 -9.69 16.62 28.24
CA GLY A 145 -11.15 16.82 28.40
C GLY A 145 -11.78 17.40 27.13
N ASN A 146 -11.20 18.47 26.58
CA ASN A 146 -11.68 19.08 25.34
C ASN A 146 -11.55 18.14 24.12
N VAL A 147 -10.47 17.40 24.04
CA VAL A 147 -10.24 16.43 22.94
C VAL A 147 -11.22 15.26 23.02
N LEU A 148 -11.51 14.76 24.22
CA LEU A 148 -12.47 13.66 24.43
C LEU A 148 -13.94 14.11 24.28
N SER A 149 -14.23 15.39 24.44
CA SER A 149 -15.55 15.95 24.17
C SER A 149 -15.84 16.15 22.68
N TYR A 150 -14.87 15.92 21.83
CA TYR A 150 -15.05 15.95 20.37
C TYR A 150 -16.04 14.88 19.92
N HIS A 151 -17.15 15.33 19.37
CA HIS A 151 -18.14 14.46 18.74
C HIS A 151 -18.18 14.75 17.24
N PRO A 152 -17.64 13.86 16.40
CA PRO A 152 -17.80 14.02 14.96
C PRO A 152 -19.29 13.96 14.64
N VAL A 153 -19.78 14.95 13.91
CA VAL A 153 -21.17 14.95 13.44
C VAL A 153 -21.25 13.97 12.27
N PRO A 154 -21.83 12.78 12.44
CA PRO A 154 -21.99 11.87 11.30
C PRO A 154 -23.01 12.49 10.36
N SER A 155 -22.60 12.72 9.12
CA SER A 155 -23.49 13.19 8.05
C SER A 155 -24.56 12.15 7.70
N THR A 156 -24.27 10.87 7.96
CA THR A 156 -25.16 9.73 7.69
C THR A 156 -24.92 8.61 8.72
N PRO A 157 -25.98 7.84 9.10
CA PRO A 157 -25.81 6.66 9.94
C PRO A 157 -24.86 5.65 9.32
N VAL A 158 -23.98 5.08 10.13
CA VAL A 158 -23.07 4.01 9.68
C VAL A 158 -23.89 2.75 9.46
N THR A 159 -24.09 2.37 8.20
CA THR A 159 -24.74 1.10 7.82
C THR A 159 -23.73 -0.04 7.81
N VAL A 160 -24.20 -1.28 7.96
CA VAL A 160 -23.36 -2.49 7.84
C VAL A 160 -22.66 -2.53 6.48
N VAL A 161 -23.37 -2.20 5.40
CA VAL A 161 -22.80 -2.11 4.04
C VAL A 161 -21.71 -1.06 3.98
N GLY A 162 -21.96 0.14 4.49
CA GLY A 162 -20.97 1.22 4.56
C GLY A 162 -19.73 0.83 5.36
N PHE A 163 -19.92 0.17 6.50
CA PHE A 163 -18.80 -0.33 7.31
C PHE A 163 -17.93 -1.34 6.54
N ILE A 164 -18.54 -2.36 5.90
CA ILE A 164 -17.80 -3.35 5.10
C ILE A 164 -17.11 -2.68 3.92
N THR A 165 -17.76 -1.69 3.28
CA THR A 165 -17.15 -0.91 2.19
C THR A 165 -15.91 -0.17 2.67
N CYS A 166 -15.97 0.54 3.79
CA CYS A 166 -14.79 1.19 4.37
C CYS A 166 -13.67 0.19 4.69
N VAL A 167 -14.00 -0.95 5.28
CA VAL A 167 -13.01 -2.00 5.57
C VAL A 167 -12.41 -2.54 4.28
N SER A 168 -13.22 -2.79 3.24
CA SER A 168 -12.76 -3.28 1.93
C SER A 168 -11.79 -2.30 1.27
N MET A 169 -12.09 -1.00 1.27
CA MET A 169 -11.20 0.04 0.72
C MET A 169 -9.87 0.10 1.47
N LEU A 170 -9.92 0.06 2.79
CA LEU A 170 -8.71 0.05 3.63
C LEU A 170 -7.87 -1.21 3.41
N VAL A 171 -8.49 -2.37 3.18
CA VAL A 171 -7.79 -3.62 2.85
C VAL A 171 -7.25 -3.56 1.43
N SER A 172 -7.98 -2.98 0.47
CA SER A 172 -7.52 -2.80 -0.91
C SER A 172 -6.23 -1.98 -0.99
N ASN A 173 -6.08 -0.95 -0.15
CA ASN A 173 -4.82 -0.19 -0.05
C ASN A 173 -3.62 -1.08 0.36
N TRP A 174 -3.87 -2.17 1.10
CA TRP A 174 -2.86 -3.14 1.52
C TRP A 174 -2.87 -4.44 0.70
N ALA A 175 -3.72 -4.52 -0.33
CA ALA A 175 -3.87 -5.72 -1.14
C ALA A 175 -2.57 -6.10 -1.88
N GLY A 176 -1.85 -5.10 -2.39
CA GLY A 176 -0.53 -5.31 -2.97
C GLY A 176 0.44 -5.98 -1.99
N PRO A 177 0.73 -5.37 -0.83
CA PRO A 177 1.53 -5.99 0.23
C PRO A 177 1.04 -7.36 0.69
N ILE A 178 -0.28 -7.63 0.76
CA ILE A 178 -0.82 -8.95 1.08
C ILE A 178 -0.33 -9.99 0.07
N VAL A 179 -0.37 -9.66 -1.21
CA VAL A 179 0.01 -10.58 -2.28
C VAL A 179 1.52 -10.81 -2.31
N ASN A 180 2.32 -9.75 -2.21
CA ASN A 180 3.78 -9.85 -2.34
C ASN A 180 4.55 -9.87 -1.01
N ILE A 181 3.90 -10.16 0.11
CA ILE A 181 4.56 -10.23 1.42
C ILE A 181 5.74 -11.20 1.44
N GLY A 182 5.76 -12.16 0.52
CA GLY A 182 6.87 -13.08 0.29
C GLY A 182 8.21 -12.38 0.03
N ASP A 183 8.20 -11.19 -0.56
CA ASP A 183 9.42 -10.42 -0.79
C ASP A 183 10.15 -10.03 0.52
N LEU A 184 9.41 -9.92 1.61
CA LEU A 184 9.93 -9.65 2.95
C LEU A 184 10.15 -10.94 3.76
N THR A 185 9.16 -11.86 3.74
CA THR A 185 9.20 -13.07 4.59
C THR A 185 10.22 -14.10 4.15
N ARG A 186 10.72 -14.06 2.91
CA ARG A 186 11.79 -14.93 2.42
C ARG A 186 13.08 -14.86 3.24
N ASN A 187 13.29 -13.75 3.95
CA ASN A 187 14.45 -13.54 4.81
C ASN A 187 14.21 -13.95 6.28
N ALA A 188 13.04 -14.49 6.61
CA ALA A 188 12.70 -14.93 7.95
C ALA A 188 13.57 -16.13 8.36
N LYS A 189 13.98 -16.19 9.62
CA LYS A 189 14.79 -17.29 10.15
C LYS A 189 13.97 -18.57 10.32
N SER A 190 12.67 -18.44 10.53
CA SER A 190 11.73 -19.56 10.65
C SER A 190 10.36 -19.21 10.09
N THR A 191 9.57 -20.22 9.77
CA THR A 191 8.17 -20.04 9.31
C THR A 191 7.25 -19.52 10.42
N SER A 192 7.67 -19.57 11.68
CA SER A 192 6.91 -19.05 12.82
C SER A 192 7.09 -17.55 13.02
N ASP A 193 8.21 -16.96 12.54
CA ASP A 193 8.49 -15.55 12.72
C ASP A 193 7.42 -14.64 12.09
N PRO A 194 7.01 -14.83 10.82
CA PRO A 194 5.92 -14.07 10.24
C PRO A 194 4.56 -14.31 10.93
N VAL A 195 4.30 -15.54 11.39
CA VAL A 195 3.05 -15.91 12.06
C VAL A 195 2.88 -15.15 13.38
N ARG A 196 3.96 -14.87 14.10
CA ARG A 196 3.94 -14.11 15.36
C ARG A 196 4.13 -12.62 15.13
N GLY A 197 5.09 -12.26 14.27
CA GLY A 197 5.50 -10.87 14.07
C GLY A 197 4.43 -10.01 13.41
N PHE A 198 3.79 -10.49 12.36
CA PHE A 198 2.81 -9.67 11.64
C PHE A 198 1.55 -9.34 12.45
N PRO A 199 0.87 -10.30 13.11
CA PRO A 199 -0.29 -9.95 13.93
C PRO A 199 0.05 -8.96 15.03
N ILE A 200 1.15 -9.18 15.76
CA ILE A 200 1.57 -8.30 16.85
C ILE A 200 1.94 -6.92 16.28
N GLY A 201 2.83 -6.88 15.28
CA GLY A 201 3.31 -5.64 14.68
C GLY A 201 2.18 -4.81 14.07
N MET A 202 1.30 -5.45 13.28
CA MET A 202 0.17 -4.78 12.64
C MET A 202 -0.86 -4.27 13.65
N LEU A 203 -1.24 -5.08 14.64
CA LEU A 203 -2.23 -4.66 15.64
C LEU A 203 -1.70 -3.52 16.50
N VAL A 204 -0.50 -3.67 17.06
CA VAL A 204 0.09 -2.64 17.93
C VAL A 204 0.35 -1.34 17.17
N SER A 205 1.00 -1.42 15.99
CA SER A 205 1.30 -0.21 15.20
C SER A 205 0.04 0.51 14.74
N TYR A 206 -1.00 -0.23 14.33
CA TYR A 206 -2.24 0.42 13.86
C TYR A 206 -3.16 0.90 14.98
N LEU A 207 -3.12 0.29 16.15
CA LEU A 207 -3.77 0.85 17.33
C LEU A 207 -3.13 2.18 17.72
N LEU A 208 -1.81 2.21 17.78
CA LEU A 208 -1.07 3.43 18.05
C LEU A 208 -1.30 4.49 16.97
N PHE A 209 -1.25 4.10 15.68
CA PHE A 209 -1.54 5.00 14.57
C PHE A 209 -2.96 5.57 14.63
N ALA A 210 -3.96 4.74 14.96
CA ALA A 210 -5.33 5.19 15.11
C ALA A 210 -5.48 6.19 16.28
N ALA A 211 -4.88 5.88 17.42
CA ALA A 211 -4.90 6.78 18.58
C ALA A 211 -4.25 8.13 18.27
N VAL A 212 -3.06 8.10 17.64
CA VAL A 212 -2.34 9.32 17.23
C VAL A 212 -3.16 10.11 16.22
N THR A 213 -3.69 9.46 15.18
CA THR A 213 -4.45 10.15 14.12
C THR A 213 -5.75 10.76 14.68
N ILE A 214 -6.53 10.00 15.45
CA ILE A 214 -7.78 10.50 16.06
C ILE A 214 -7.47 11.65 17.03
N GLY A 215 -6.44 11.51 17.83
CA GLY A 215 -6.03 12.53 18.77
C GLY A 215 -5.62 13.84 18.11
N PHE A 216 -4.83 13.80 17.03
CA PHE A 216 -4.49 14.99 16.24
C PHE A 216 -5.73 15.63 15.59
N MET A 217 -6.63 14.82 15.00
CA MET A 217 -7.85 15.34 14.39
C MET A 217 -8.78 15.98 15.42
N ALA A 218 -8.96 15.34 16.57
CA ALA A 218 -9.77 15.89 17.66
C ALA A 218 -9.16 17.16 18.24
N SER A 219 -7.83 17.22 18.37
CA SER A 219 -7.12 18.42 18.79
C SER A 219 -7.28 19.58 17.79
N LEU A 220 -7.18 19.29 16.49
CA LEU A 220 -7.41 20.28 15.44
C LEU A 220 -8.85 20.83 15.51
N SER A 221 -9.85 19.95 15.67
CA SER A 221 -11.25 20.34 15.80
C SER A 221 -11.47 21.23 17.03
N ALA A 222 -10.88 20.89 18.17
CA ALA A 222 -10.99 21.69 19.39
C ALA A 222 -10.37 23.09 19.23
N VAL A 223 -9.21 23.19 18.58
CA VAL A 223 -8.54 24.48 18.29
C VAL A 223 -9.32 25.30 17.27
N SER A 224 -9.91 24.66 16.25
CA SER A 224 -10.67 25.33 15.19
C SER A 224 -12.10 25.73 15.62
N GLY A 225 -12.54 25.33 16.80
CA GLY A 225 -13.87 25.64 17.34
C GLY A 225 -15.02 24.92 16.64
N GLY A 226 -14.77 23.78 15.96
CA GLY A 226 -15.86 23.06 15.31
C GLY A 226 -15.47 22.03 14.25
N ALA A 227 -16.32 21.90 13.24
CA ALA A 227 -16.18 20.90 12.19
C ALA A 227 -14.91 21.10 11.37
N ILE A 228 -14.19 20.02 11.14
CA ILE A 228 -13.04 19.95 10.24
C ILE A 228 -13.41 19.17 8.98
N ASP A 229 -12.90 19.59 7.82
CA ASP A 229 -13.08 18.82 6.58
C ASP A 229 -12.13 17.61 6.55
N VAL A 230 -12.65 16.47 6.99
CA VAL A 230 -11.90 15.21 7.02
C VAL A 230 -11.54 14.67 5.63
N ASN A 231 -12.12 15.22 4.55
CA ASN A 231 -11.82 14.82 3.18
C ASN A 231 -10.62 15.58 2.58
N LYS A 232 -10.15 16.63 3.27
CA LYS A 232 -9.00 17.40 2.82
C LYS A 232 -7.74 16.53 2.85
N PRO A 233 -7.01 16.35 1.73
CA PRO A 233 -5.82 15.48 1.69
C PRO A 233 -4.72 15.86 2.68
N THR A 234 -4.63 17.15 3.04
CA THR A 234 -3.60 17.67 3.97
C THR A 234 -4.05 17.70 5.42
N ILE A 235 -5.26 17.23 5.75
CA ILE A 235 -5.87 17.40 7.08
C ILE A 235 -4.96 16.94 8.23
N PHE A 236 -4.24 15.83 8.06
CA PHE A 236 -3.34 15.33 9.10
C PHE A 236 -2.12 16.26 9.30
N VAL A 237 -1.61 16.82 8.22
CA VAL A 237 -0.50 17.79 8.25
C VAL A 237 -0.96 19.11 8.83
N ASP A 238 -2.19 19.55 8.51
CA ASP A 238 -2.82 20.71 9.11
C ASP A 238 -2.99 20.55 10.64
N ALA A 239 -3.33 19.33 11.08
CA ALA A 239 -3.44 19.01 12.51
C ALA A 239 -2.09 19.10 13.23
N ILE A 240 -0.99 18.66 12.60
CA ILE A 240 0.36 18.88 13.13
C ILE A 240 0.69 20.37 13.13
N ASN A 241 0.35 21.09 12.06
CA ASN A 241 0.64 22.52 11.93
C ASN A 241 -0.09 23.37 12.99
N SER A 242 -1.26 22.94 13.45
CA SER A 242 -2.05 23.63 14.50
C SER A 242 -1.38 23.65 15.88
N ILE A 243 -0.33 22.86 16.11
CA ILE A 243 0.47 22.90 17.35
C ILE A 243 1.09 24.30 17.55
N GLY A 244 1.34 25.02 16.46
CA GLY A 244 1.82 26.41 16.49
C GLY A 244 3.32 26.57 16.71
N ASN A 245 3.98 25.71 17.48
CA ASN A 245 5.43 25.79 17.70
C ASN A 245 6.20 25.35 16.44
N PRO A 246 6.95 26.26 15.75
CA PRO A 246 7.60 25.96 14.49
C PRO A 246 8.58 24.79 14.57
N PHE A 247 9.39 24.71 15.61
CA PHE A 247 10.38 23.67 15.80
C PHE A 247 9.73 22.28 15.92
N VAL A 248 8.68 22.19 16.71
CA VAL A 248 7.92 20.93 16.91
C VAL A 248 7.26 20.51 15.61
N VAL A 249 6.61 21.42 14.89
CA VAL A 249 5.96 21.15 13.60
C VAL A 249 6.97 20.62 12.59
N ILE A 250 8.12 21.29 12.43
CA ILE A 250 9.19 20.87 11.54
C ILE A 250 9.67 19.46 11.90
N LEU A 251 9.94 19.20 13.17
CA LEU A 251 10.45 17.91 13.63
C LEU A 251 9.45 16.78 13.38
N LEU A 252 8.16 16.99 13.64
CA LEU A 252 7.11 16.00 13.42
C LEU A 252 6.89 15.72 11.93
N ILE A 253 6.88 16.74 11.08
CA ILE A 253 6.74 16.57 9.63
C ILE A 253 7.95 15.83 9.05
N LEU A 254 9.16 16.17 9.47
CA LEU A 254 10.37 15.46 9.02
C LEU A 254 10.34 14.00 9.48
N ALA A 255 9.91 13.71 10.71
CA ALA A 255 9.74 12.35 11.20
C ALA A 255 8.71 11.56 10.37
N MET A 256 7.57 12.19 10.04
CA MET A 256 6.55 11.58 9.18
C MET A 256 7.12 11.28 7.78
N ASN A 257 7.86 12.21 7.18
CA ASN A 257 8.48 12.03 5.86
C ASN A 257 9.54 10.93 5.86
N VAL A 258 10.30 10.77 6.95
CA VAL A 258 11.23 9.64 7.13
C VAL A 258 10.48 8.31 7.05
N GLY A 259 9.37 8.18 7.78
CA GLY A 259 8.54 6.97 7.75
C GLY A 259 7.93 6.71 6.37
N ALA A 260 7.39 7.74 5.73
CA ALA A 260 6.82 7.66 4.38
C ALA A 260 7.86 7.25 3.33
N THR A 261 9.06 7.84 3.38
CA THR A 261 10.17 7.49 2.47
C THR A 261 10.60 6.03 2.64
N ALA A 262 10.77 5.56 3.87
CA ALA A 262 11.08 4.15 4.15
C ALA A 262 9.99 3.23 3.57
N PHE A 263 8.72 3.56 3.76
CA PHE A 263 7.60 2.80 3.20
C PHE A 263 7.63 2.77 1.66
N VAL A 264 7.91 3.88 0.98
CA VAL A 264 8.03 3.92 -0.49
C VAL A 264 9.13 3.01 -0.99
N VAL A 265 10.28 3.02 -0.33
CA VAL A 265 11.42 2.17 -0.70
C VAL A 265 11.08 0.68 -0.55
N PHE A 266 10.59 0.27 0.62
CA PHE A 266 10.28 -1.14 0.89
C PHE A 266 9.00 -1.64 0.23
N GLY A 267 7.97 -0.82 0.24
CA GLY A 267 6.63 -1.21 -0.23
C GLY A 267 6.44 -1.06 -1.73
N ASN A 268 7.21 -0.20 -2.39
CA ASN A 268 6.97 0.13 -3.79
C ASN A 268 8.21 -0.06 -4.68
N MET A 269 9.33 0.60 -4.40
CA MET A 269 10.52 0.52 -5.28
C MET A 269 11.16 -0.87 -5.25
N LEU A 270 11.35 -1.46 -4.08
CA LEU A 270 11.94 -2.80 -3.94
C LEU A 270 11.08 -3.88 -4.62
N PRO A 271 9.77 -3.98 -4.36
CA PRO A 271 8.92 -4.91 -5.10
C PRO A 271 8.93 -4.70 -6.61
N SER A 272 8.88 -3.45 -7.10
CA SER A 272 8.98 -3.16 -8.53
C SER A 272 10.29 -3.66 -9.12
N GLY A 273 11.40 -3.43 -8.42
CA GLY A 273 12.72 -3.93 -8.81
C GLY A 273 12.75 -5.46 -8.88
N LEU A 274 12.22 -6.14 -7.87
CA LEU A 274 12.18 -7.61 -7.82
C LEU A 274 11.30 -8.19 -8.94
N GLN A 275 10.12 -7.59 -9.20
CA GLN A 275 9.21 -8.06 -10.25
C GLN A 275 9.82 -7.87 -11.64
N LEU A 276 10.36 -6.68 -11.94
CA LEU A 276 10.99 -6.40 -13.23
C LEU A 276 12.22 -7.29 -13.50
N THR A 277 13.07 -7.48 -12.49
CA THR A 277 14.25 -8.35 -12.62
C THR A 277 13.85 -9.81 -12.85
N ALA A 278 12.84 -10.29 -12.12
CA ALA A 278 12.40 -11.68 -12.25
C ALA A 278 11.77 -11.99 -13.62
N GLN A 279 11.09 -11.02 -14.23
CA GLN A 279 10.46 -11.22 -15.53
C GLN A 279 11.38 -10.88 -16.69
N PHE A 280 12.26 -9.91 -16.53
CA PHE A 280 13.16 -9.42 -17.59
C PHE A 280 14.61 -9.30 -17.08
N PRO A 281 15.25 -10.43 -16.70
CA PRO A 281 16.56 -10.43 -16.04
C PRO A 281 17.70 -9.89 -16.93
N LYS A 282 17.52 -9.92 -18.27
CA LYS A 282 18.48 -9.35 -19.23
C LYS A 282 18.41 -7.83 -19.34
N LEU A 283 17.27 -7.22 -18.95
CA LEU A 283 17.04 -5.78 -19.10
C LEU A 283 17.14 -5.04 -17.76
N PHE A 284 16.74 -5.68 -16.66
CA PHE A 284 16.64 -5.01 -15.36
C PHE A 284 17.41 -5.75 -14.29
N SER A 285 18.10 -4.99 -13.47
CA SER A 285 18.53 -5.35 -12.12
C SER A 285 17.52 -4.83 -11.10
N VAL A 286 17.56 -5.32 -9.87
CA VAL A 286 16.69 -4.81 -8.79
C VAL A 286 16.83 -3.29 -8.64
N LYS A 287 18.06 -2.76 -8.74
CA LYS A 287 18.33 -1.32 -8.68
C LYS A 287 17.65 -0.56 -9.82
N THR A 288 17.87 -0.97 -11.06
CA THR A 288 17.31 -0.29 -12.24
C THR A 288 15.79 -0.41 -12.30
N GLY A 289 15.22 -1.56 -11.92
CA GLY A 289 13.77 -1.74 -11.85
C GLY A 289 13.09 -0.84 -10.83
N GLY A 290 13.71 -0.62 -9.66
CA GLY A 290 13.19 0.34 -8.69
C GLY A 290 13.32 1.80 -9.14
N LEU A 291 14.38 2.15 -9.89
CA LEU A 291 14.50 3.47 -10.52
C LEU A 291 13.40 3.71 -11.56
N VAL A 292 13.06 2.70 -12.35
CA VAL A 292 11.92 2.79 -13.29
C VAL A 292 10.63 3.11 -12.54
N ALA A 293 10.41 2.52 -11.35
CA ALA A 293 9.25 2.85 -10.53
C ALA A 293 9.23 4.34 -10.11
N ALA A 294 10.38 4.91 -9.76
CA ALA A 294 10.47 6.32 -9.40
C ALA A 294 10.21 7.24 -10.59
N VAL A 295 10.84 6.97 -11.73
CA VAL A 295 10.69 7.78 -12.96
C VAL A 295 9.26 7.72 -13.48
N VAL A 296 8.73 6.52 -13.69
CA VAL A 296 7.37 6.35 -14.23
C VAL A 296 6.34 6.83 -13.20
N GLY A 297 6.53 6.54 -11.92
CA GLY A 297 5.66 7.02 -10.83
C GLY A 297 5.59 8.54 -10.73
N THR A 298 6.61 9.26 -11.17
CA THR A 298 6.60 10.72 -11.31
C THR A 298 5.88 11.15 -12.60
N LEU A 299 6.16 10.50 -13.73
CA LEU A 299 5.63 10.86 -15.04
C LEU A 299 4.11 10.63 -15.18
N ILE A 300 3.52 9.74 -14.38
CA ILE A 300 2.05 9.53 -14.36
C ILE A 300 1.28 10.67 -13.69
N LEU A 301 1.96 11.75 -13.26
CA LEU A 301 1.35 12.92 -12.61
C LEU A 301 0.48 12.54 -11.40
N PRO A 302 1.06 11.92 -10.36
CA PRO A 302 0.29 11.32 -9.25
C PRO A 302 -0.57 12.32 -8.47
N TRP A 303 -0.26 13.59 -8.50
CA TRP A 303 -1.09 14.65 -7.89
C TRP A 303 -2.47 14.78 -8.52
N GLN A 304 -2.63 14.40 -9.80
CA GLN A 304 -3.93 14.37 -10.46
C GLN A 304 -4.88 13.36 -9.78
N PHE A 305 -4.35 12.24 -9.28
CA PHE A 305 -5.12 11.25 -8.53
C PHE A 305 -5.55 11.78 -7.16
N VAL A 306 -4.66 12.50 -6.47
CA VAL A 306 -4.95 13.05 -5.13
C VAL A 306 -5.98 14.18 -5.22
N GLN A 307 -5.91 15.01 -6.25
CA GLN A 307 -6.84 16.10 -6.49
C GLN A 307 -8.23 15.61 -6.95
N ASN A 308 -8.32 14.42 -7.49
CA ASN A 308 -9.57 13.82 -7.98
C ASN A 308 -9.95 12.58 -7.18
N THR A 309 -10.80 12.76 -6.18
CA THR A 309 -11.27 11.69 -5.30
C THR A 309 -11.91 10.52 -6.07
N THR A 310 -12.62 10.79 -7.18
CA THR A 310 -13.21 9.74 -8.04
C THR A 310 -12.15 8.87 -8.67
N MET A 311 -11.06 9.47 -9.17
CA MET A 311 -9.92 8.73 -9.73
C MET A 311 -9.22 7.88 -8.67
N LEU A 312 -9.06 8.41 -7.47
CA LEU A 312 -8.45 7.69 -6.35
C LEU A 312 -9.30 6.46 -5.97
N TYR A 313 -10.62 6.61 -5.85
CA TYR A 313 -11.52 5.49 -5.57
C TYR A 313 -11.57 4.47 -6.70
N LEU A 314 -11.54 4.91 -7.95
CA LEU A 314 -11.44 4.01 -9.11
C LEU A 314 -10.15 3.17 -9.04
N PHE A 315 -9.04 3.82 -8.71
CA PHE A 315 -7.77 3.13 -8.54
C PHE A 315 -7.82 2.08 -7.42
N TYR A 316 -8.37 2.41 -6.24
CA TYR A 316 -8.50 1.42 -5.15
C TYR A 316 -9.45 0.28 -5.50
N SER A 317 -10.55 0.54 -6.21
CA SER A 317 -11.42 -0.51 -6.74
C SER A 317 -10.68 -1.44 -7.70
N PHE A 318 -9.89 -0.87 -8.63
CA PHE A 318 -9.06 -1.62 -9.57
C PHE A 318 -8.05 -2.49 -8.83
N ILE A 319 -7.33 -1.93 -7.87
CA ILE A 319 -6.35 -2.66 -7.04
C ILE A 319 -7.02 -3.81 -6.27
N GLY A 320 -8.16 -3.57 -5.66
CA GLY A 320 -8.94 -4.62 -4.97
C GLY A 320 -9.39 -5.73 -5.91
N SER A 321 -9.90 -5.34 -7.10
CA SER A 321 -10.37 -6.26 -8.14
C SER A 321 -9.27 -7.12 -8.75
N MET A 322 -8.02 -6.67 -8.73
CA MET A 322 -6.87 -7.42 -9.22
C MET A 322 -6.23 -8.28 -8.13
N PHE A 323 -5.89 -7.69 -7.00
CA PHE A 323 -5.14 -8.40 -5.97
C PHE A 323 -5.99 -9.34 -5.12
N GLY A 324 -7.28 -9.09 -4.98
CA GLY A 324 -8.19 -10.03 -4.33
C GLY A 324 -8.15 -11.40 -4.99
N PRO A 325 -8.47 -11.51 -6.30
CA PRO A 325 -8.39 -12.78 -7.02
C PRO A 325 -7.01 -13.41 -7.02
N ILE A 326 -5.94 -12.62 -7.22
CA ILE A 326 -4.56 -13.14 -7.20
C ILE A 326 -4.29 -13.79 -5.84
N ALA A 327 -4.62 -13.13 -4.73
CA ALA A 327 -4.46 -13.70 -3.39
C ALA A 327 -5.29 -14.98 -3.21
N GLY A 328 -6.55 -14.97 -3.65
CA GLY A 328 -7.44 -16.13 -3.56
C GLY A 328 -6.92 -17.34 -4.33
N ILE A 329 -6.48 -17.14 -5.58
CA ILE A 329 -5.92 -18.19 -6.44
C ILE A 329 -4.62 -18.74 -5.83
N MET A 330 -3.72 -17.87 -5.33
CA MET A 330 -2.47 -18.28 -4.69
C MET A 330 -2.74 -19.14 -3.45
N LEU A 331 -3.69 -18.73 -2.60
CA LEU A 331 -4.09 -19.50 -1.40
C LEU A 331 -4.68 -20.85 -1.79
N ALA A 332 -5.58 -20.89 -2.76
CA ALA A 332 -6.18 -22.13 -3.24
C ALA A 332 -5.14 -23.09 -3.81
N SER A 333 -4.23 -22.57 -4.65
CA SER A 333 -3.12 -23.36 -5.20
C SER A 333 -2.21 -23.90 -4.09
N TYR A 334 -1.67 -23.03 -3.25
CA TYR A 334 -0.67 -23.44 -2.25
C TYR A 334 -1.22 -24.39 -1.19
N TYR A 335 -2.40 -24.09 -0.61
CA TYR A 335 -2.92 -24.89 0.51
C TYR A 335 -3.67 -26.14 0.08
N PHE A 336 -4.40 -26.10 -1.03
CA PHE A 336 -5.29 -27.20 -1.44
C PHE A 336 -4.72 -28.01 -2.59
N GLU A 337 -4.17 -27.42 -3.63
CA GLU A 337 -3.60 -28.15 -4.76
C GLU A 337 -2.21 -28.69 -4.40
N ARG A 338 -1.30 -27.83 -3.94
CA ARG A 338 0.08 -28.16 -3.59
C ARG A 338 0.28 -28.72 -2.18
N ARG A 339 -0.73 -28.64 -1.34
CA ARG A 339 -0.65 -29.10 0.06
C ARG A 339 0.58 -28.56 0.80
N GLN A 340 0.89 -27.29 0.59
CA GLN A 340 2.04 -26.56 1.15
C GLN A 340 3.43 -27.10 0.72
N GLN A 341 3.48 -27.78 -0.42
CA GLN A 341 4.73 -28.26 -1.02
C GLN A 341 4.92 -27.57 -2.38
N LEU A 342 6.05 -26.89 -2.57
CA LEU A 342 6.42 -26.25 -3.82
C LEU A 342 7.51 -27.07 -4.52
N ASP A 343 7.39 -27.19 -5.82
CA ASP A 343 8.41 -27.76 -6.69
C ASP A 343 9.33 -26.62 -7.17
N LEU A 344 10.51 -26.51 -6.56
CA LEU A 344 11.46 -25.47 -6.89
C LEU A 344 12.04 -25.60 -8.30
N ASP A 345 12.20 -26.82 -8.82
CA ASP A 345 12.72 -27.03 -10.17
C ASP A 345 11.74 -26.44 -11.20
N THR A 346 10.45 -26.64 -11.01
CA THR A 346 9.40 -26.03 -11.83
C THR A 346 9.38 -24.51 -11.72
N ILE A 347 9.52 -23.95 -10.51
CA ILE A 347 9.49 -22.50 -10.26
C ILE A 347 10.69 -21.78 -10.89
N TYR A 348 11.87 -22.41 -10.85
CA TYR A 348 13.11 -21.84 -11.38
C TYR A 348 13.42 -22.29 -12.82
N ALA A 349 12.48 -23.00 -13.46
CA ALA A 349 12.61 -23.39 -14.86
C ALA A 349 12.88 -22.18 -15.78
N GLU A 350 13.68 -22.39 -16.82
CA GLU A 350 14.05 -21.31 -17.74
C GLU A 350 12.83 -20.73 -18.48
N PRO A 351 12.85 -19.42 -18.80
CA PRO A 351 11.83 -18.82 -19.65
C PRO A 351 11.82 -19.51 -21.04
N GLY A 352 10.75 -20.19 -21.34
CA GLY A 352 10.60 -20.97 -22.58
C GLY A 352 10.37 -22.45 -22.37
N THR A 353 10.67 -22.97 -21.18
CA THR A 353 10.23 -24.29 -20.74
C THR A 353 8.79 -24.28 -20.27
N ASP A 354 8.12 -25.43 -20.29
CA ASP A 354 6.72 -25.51 -19.85
C ASP A 354 6.54 -25.29 -18.35
N GLY A 355 7.61 -25.40 -17.55
CA GLY A 355 7.57 -25.13 -16.10
C GLY A 355 6.37 -25.78 -15.41
N GLY A 356 6.07 -27.02 -15.77
CA GLY A 356 4.93 -27.75 -15.24
C GLY A 356 3.55 -27.40 -15.82
N HIS A 357 3.44 -26.38 -16.69
CA HIS A 357 2.21 -25.99 -17.37
C HIS A 357 2.44 -25.92 -18.88
N PRO A 358 1.55 -26.50 -19.73
CA PRO A 358 1.71 -26.47 -21.18
C PRO A 358 1.88 -25.04 -21.71
N GLY A 359 2.93 -24.79 -22.47
CA GLY A 359 3.26 -23.46 -22.96
C GLY A 359 3.68 -22.44 -21.88
N GLY A 360 3.94 -22.89 -20.64
CA GLY A 360 4.37 -22.05 -19.51
C GLY A 360 3.26 -21.23 -18.88
N VAL A 361 1.99 -21.49 -19.19
CA VAL A 361 0.83 -20.73 -18.66
C VAL A 361 -0.19 -21.66 -18.02
N ASN A 362 -0.55 -21.38 -16.76
CA ASN A 362 -1.70 -22.00 -16.13
C ASN A 362 -2.98 -21.24 -16.54
N TRP A 363 -3.56 -21.66 -17.66
CA TRP A 363 -4.78 -21.04 -18.20
C TRP A 363 -5.98 -21.08 -17.26
N ARG A 364 -6.02 -22.03 -16.33
CA ARG A 364 -7.06 -22.08 -15.28
C ARG A 364 -6.92 -20.88 -14.34
N ALA A 365 -5.70 -20.63 -13.84
CA ALA A 365 -5.43 -19.50 -12.96
C ALA A 365 -5.68 -18.17 -13.67
N VAL A 366 -5.22 -18.03 -14.91
CA VAL A 366 -5.43 -16.83 -15.73
C VAL A 366 -6.91 -16.61 -16.04
N GLY A 367 -7.64 -17.68 -16.44
CA GLY A 367 -9.08 -17.59 -16.71
C GLY A 367 -9.89 -17.17 -15.49
N VAL A 368 -9.63 -17.78 -14.33
CA VAL A 368 -10.27 -17.41 -13.06
C VAL A 368 -9.94 -15.97 -12.66
N LEU A 369 -8.70 -15.51 -12.86
CA LEU A 369 -8.31 -14.13 -12.60
C LEU A 369 -9.12 -13.15 -13.47
N ILE A 370 -9.21 -13.42 -14.78
CA ILE A 370 -9.97 -12.56 -15.72
C ILE A 370 -11.45 -12.53 -15.34
N VAL A 371 -12.07 -13.67 -15.12
CA VAL A 371 -13.51 -13.75 -14.74
C VAL A 371 -13.77 -13.01 -13.44
N SER A 372 -12.92 -13.22 -12.43
CA SER A 372 -13.02 -12.52 -11.14
C SER A 372 -12.89 -11.01 -11.29
N PHE A 373 -11.94 -10.55 -12.09
CA PHE A 373 -11.74 -9.14 -12.38
C PHE A 373 -12.96 -8.52 -13.08
N VAL A 374 -13.48 -9.18 -14.11
CA VAL A 374 -14.66 -8.71 -14.85
C VAL A 374 -15.86 -8.59 -13.91
N ILE A 375 -16.13 -9.59 -13.08
CA ILE A 375 -17.24 -9.58 -12.13
C ILE A 375 -17.08 -8.44 -11.11
N THR A 376 -15.89 -8.29 -10.53
CA THR A 376 -15.66 -7.27 -9.49
C THR A 376 -15.63 -5.84 -10.06
N MET A 377 -15.26 -5.66 -11.33
CA MET A 377 -15.29 -4.35 -11.99
C MET A 377 -16.62 -4.04 -12.68
N ALA A 378 -17.49 -5.03 -12.93
CA ALA A 378 -18.77 -4.84 -13.61
C ALA A 378 -19.67 -3.78 -12.95
N GLY A 379 -19.59 -3.62 -11.62
CA GLY A 379 -20.33 -2.59 -10.90
C GLY A 379 -19.95 -1.15 -11.25
N LYS A 380 -18.77 -0.92 -11.82
CA LYS A 380 -18.38 0.40 -12.36
C LYS A 380 -19.00 0.66 -13.74
N ALA A 381 -19.14 -0.39 -14.55
CA ALA A 381 -19.76 -0.28 -15.86
C ALA A 381 -21.31 -0.25 -15.77
N LEU A 382 -21.87 -0.90 -14.75
CA LEU A 382 -23.31 -1.06 -14.54
C LEU A 382 -23.73 -0.59 -13.13
N PRO A 383 -23.57 0.71 -12.79
CA PRO A 383 -23.83 1.22 -11.44
C PRO A 383 -25.30 1.12 -11.02
N GLY A 384 -26.22 1.02 -11.97
CA GLY A 384 -27.66 0.83 -11.71
C GLY A 384 -28.02 -0.55 -11.19
N VAL A 385 -27.12 -1.55 -11.25
CA VAL A 385 -27.34 -2.89 -10.71
C VAL A 385 -26.74 -2.95 -9.29
N ALA A 386 -27.61 -2.81 -8.28
CA ALA A 386 -27.20 -2.70 -6.87
C ALA A 386 -26.24 -3.82 -6.40
N LEU A 387 -26.48 -5.06 -6.85
CA LEU A 387 -25.61 -6.19 -6.53
C LEU A 387 -24.19 -6.00 -7.07
N LEU A 388 -24.04 -5.58 -8.34
CA LEU A 388 -22.75 -5.37 -8.97
C LEU A 388 -22.03 -4.17 -8.35
N ALA A 389 -22.76 -3.10 -8.02
CA ALA A 389 -22.21 -1.96 -7.30
C ALA A 389 -21.64 -2.37 -5.91
N THR A 390 -22.36 -3.20 -5.19
CA THR A 390 -21.92 -3.74 -3.90
C THR A 390 -20.69 -4.64 -4.05
N ILE A 391 -20.68 -5.54 -5.04
CA ILE A 391 -19.52 -6.40 -5.35
C ILE A 391 -18.29 -5.53 -5.65
N ASN A 392 -18.46 -4.45 -6.42
CA ASN A 392 -17.37 -3.53 -6.71
C ASN A 392 -16.90 -2.76 -5.45
N SER A 393 -17.80 -2.34 -4.58
CA SER A 393 -17.46 -1.71 -3.30
C SER A 393 -16.67 -2.64 -2.38
N TRP A 394 -16.90 -3.96 -2.49
CA TRP A 394 -16.21 -5.01 -1.77
C TRP A 394 -15.20 -5.78 -2.64
N ALA A 395 -14.63 -5.13 -3.63
CA ALA A 395 -13.84 -5.73 -4.71
C ALA A 395 -12.76 -6.71 -4.22
N PHE A 396 -12.02 -6.35 -3.16
CA PHE A 396 -10.99 -7.24 -2.62
C PHE A 396 -11.57 -8.55 -2.07
N PHE A 397 -12.62 -8.48 -1.25
CA PHE A 397 -13.21 -9.66 -0.62
C PHE A 397 -13.94 -10.54 -1.62
N CYS A 398 -14.75 -9.93 -2.49
CA CYS A 398 -15.44 -10.66 -3.55
C CYS A 398 -14.44 -11.29 -4.52
N GLY A 399 -13.42 -10.53 -4.92
CA GLY A 399 -12.35 -11.02 -5.79
C GLY A 399 -11.57 -12.19 -5.16
N LEU A 400 -11.21 -12.08 -3.88
CA LEU A 400 -10.55 -13.16 -3.15
C LEU A 400 -11.41 -14.41 -3.09
N ALA A 401 -12.70 -14.27 -2.75
CA ALA A 401 -13.63 -15.41 -2.68
C ALA A 401 -13.84 -16.06 -4.05
N ILE A 402 -14.10 -15.26 -5.10
CA ILE A 402 -14.29 -15.77 -6.46
C ILE A 402 -13.00 -16.42 -6.98
N GLY A 403 -11.83 -15.79 -6.74
CA GLY A 403 -10.53 -16.33 -7.12
C GLY A 403 -10.23 -17.66 -6.44
N PHE A 404 -10.47 -17.74 -5.13
CA PHE A 404 -10.25 -18.95 -4.34
C PHE A 404 -11.19 -20.09 -4.74
N VAL A 405 -12.50 -19.85 -4.71
CA VAL A 405 -13.50 -20.87 -5.01
C VAL A 405 -13.46 -21.24 -6.49
N GLY A 406 -13.37 -20.25 -7.38
CA GLY A 406 -13.29 -20.46 -8.83
C GLY A 406 -12.09 -21.32 -9.22
N TYR A 407 -10.92 -21.09 -8.61
CA TYR A 407 -9.72 -21.91 -8.87
C TYR A 407 -9.92 -23.37 -8.44
N LEU A 408 -10.56 -23.61 -7.30
CA LEU A 408 -10.86 -24.97 -6.84
C LEU A 408 -11.90 -25.67 -7.73
N LEU A 409 -12.92 -24.94 -8.21
CA LEU A 409 -14.01 -25.50 -9.03
C LEU A 409 -13.57 -25.86 -10.45
N VAL A 410 -12.65 -25.08 -11.06
CA VAL A 410 -12.15 -25.37 -12.42
C VAL A 410 -11.31 -26.65 -12.47
N GLY A 411 -11.12 -27.30 -11.33
CA GLY A 411 -10.66 -28.68 -11.20
C GLY A 411 -9.15 -28.80 -11.08
N THR A 412 -8.76 -29.52 -10.05
CA THR A 412 -7.41 -30.06 -9.91
C THR A 412 -7.32 -31.30 -10.78
N ARG A 413 -6.73 -31.20 -11.99
CA ARG A 413 -6.17 -32.40 -12.60
C ARG A 413 -5.02 -32.83 -11.68
N ARG A 414 -5.30 -33.83 -10.82
CA ARG A 414 -4.24 -34.54 -10.11
C ARG A 414 -3.26 -35.01 -11.19
N ARG A 415 -2.05 -34.47 -11.19
CA ARG A 415 -0.93 -35.17 -11.82
C ARG A 415 -0.66 -36.37 -10.91
N ALA A 416 -1.00 -37.55 -11.39
CA ALA A 416 -0.59 -38.81 -10.79
C ALA A 416 0.93 -38.91 -10.87
#